data_cf19878e2567ff20ea09906fe84df750
#
_entry.id   cf19878e2567ff20ea09906fe84df750
#
_cell.length_a   1.000
_cell.length_b   1.000
_cell.length_c   1.000
_cell.angle_alpha   90.00
_cell.angle_beta   90.00
_cell.angle_gamma   90.00
#
_symmetry.space_group_name_H-M   'P 1'
#
loop_
_entity.id
_entity.type
_entity.pdbx_description
1 polymer ?
#
loop_
_entity_poly.entity_id
_entity_poly.type
_entity_poly.pdbx_seq_one_letter_code
_entity_poly.pdbx_strand_id
1 'polypeptide(L)'
;MQHSTLEFKDVEAMIAACPHAGATPMIRLPDAQEWHIQHATDIGALGVVIPTVDDVDRAREAAKWAHYPPAGRRSAGAGQAAGIWGVNGVNYRQTINDNMLVVIMIETPTGVANAFDIASVPGVDVVIIGNNDLSSFSGFAQNDDRYQMMVTKIHDDTLRAGKIFGQANAMYAKDHPLSKDAKFFQNGPSNDGWQQPAGRGGRGANPNAPPPGEEETGPGGRGRGGRGGR
;
A
#
# COMPACT_ATOMS: atom_id res chain seq x y z
N MET A 1 7.63 -4.05 -1.83
CA MET A 1 9.06 -4.23 -1.50
C MET A 1 9.39 -3.90 -0.03
N GLN A 2 8.73 -2.94 0.63
CA GLN A 2 9.05 -2.54 2.02
C GLN A 2 9.07 -3.71 3.03
N HIS A 3 8.14 -4.67 2.95
CA HIS A 3 8.00 -5.79 3.89
C HIS A 3 8.19 -7.15 3.21
N SER A 4 8.99 -7.22 2.17
CA SER A 4 9.25 -8.48 1.44
C SER A 4 10.73 -8.63 1.13
N THR A 5 11.12 -9.86 0.81
CA THR A 5 12.45 -10.19 0.31
C THR A 5 12.58 -10.02 -1.20
N LEU A 6 11.54 -9.49 -1.87
CA LEU A 6 11.55 -9.25 -3.32
C LEU A 6 12.50 -8.11 -3.66
N GLU A 7 13.32 -8.35 -4.65
CA GLU A 7 14.19 -7.34 -5.27
C GLU A 7 13.57 -6.80 -6.56
N PHE A 8 14.12 -5.72 -7.11
CA PHE A 8 13.61 -5.10 -8.36
C PHE A 8 13.59 -6.10 -9.52
N LYS A 9 14.54 -7.00 -9.61
CA LYS A 9 14.60 -8.05 -10.63
C LYS A 9 13.39 -9.00 -10.58
N ASP A 10 12.94 -9.35 -9.38
CA ASP A 10 11.76 -10.23 -9.21
C ASP A 10 10.49 -9.50 -9.62
N VAL A 11 10.40 -8.22 -9.23
CA VAL A 11 9.24 -7.37 -9.52
C VAL A 11 9.15 -7.02 -11.00
N GLU A 12 10.30 -6.84 -11.69
CA GLU A 12 10.36 -6.58 -13.13
C GLU A 12 9.62 -7.65 -13.94
N ALA A 13 9.89 -8.93 -13.62
CA ALA A 13 9.20 -10.05 -14.30
C ALA A 13 7.69 -10.06 -14.04
N MET A 14 7.25 -9.65 -12.85
CA MET A 14 5.82 -9.52 -12.51
C MET A 14 5.17 -8.37 -13.29
N ILE A 15 5.84 -7.22 -13.38
CA ILE A 15 5.35 -6.04 -14.10
C ILE A 15 5.20 -6.33 -15.58
N ALA A 16 6.16 -7.02 -16.20
CA ALA A 16 6.12 -7.37 -17.61
C ALA A 16 4.86 -8.19 -18.01
N ALA A 17 4.25 -8.90 -17.06
CA ALA A 17 3.01 -9.63 -17.26
C ALA A 17 1.74 -8.77 -17.14
N CYS A 18 1.83 -7.59 -16.51
CA CYS A 18 0.66 -6.76 -16.21
C CYS A 18 -0.11 -6.26 -17.44
N PRO A 19 0.53 -5.79 -18.53
CA PRO A 19 -0.18 -5.37 -19.73
C PRO A 19 -1.06 -6.49 -20.34
N HIS A 20 -0.58 -7.72 -20.30
CA HIS A 20 -1.32 -8.89 -20.81
C HIS A 20 -2.50 -9.26 -19.91
N ALA A 21 -2.44 -8.91 -18.63
CA ALA A 21 -3.49 -9.15 -17.66
C ALA A 21 -4.47 -7.98 -17.52
N GLY A 22 -4.26 -6.88 -18.23
CA GLY A 22 -5.05 -5.65 -18.08
C GLY A 22 -4.90 -5.00 -16.69
N ALA A 23 -3.77 -5.22 -16.02
CA ALA A 23 -3.51 -4.73 -14.68
C ALA A 23 -2.52 -3.56 -14.70
N THR A 24 -2.72 -2.57 -13.82
CA THR A 24 -1.79 -1.47 -13.61
C THR A 24 -0.89 -1.79 -12.40
N PRO A 25 0.42 -2.01 -12.60
CA PRO A 25 1.32 -2.35 -11.51
C PRO A 25 1.64 -1.14 -10.64
N MET A 26 1.56 -1.36 -9.33
CA MET A 26 1.99 -0.39 -8.33
C MET A 26 3.00 -1.04 -7.39
N ILE A 27 3.99 -0.28 -6.96
CA ILE A 27 5.03 -0.76 -6.04
C ILE A 27 5.00 0.05 -4.75
N ARG A 28 4.84 -0.65 -3.61
CA ARG A 28 5.13 -0.04 -2.30
C ARG A 28 6.63 -0.09 -2.06
N LEU A 29 7.24 1.09 -2.00
CA LEU A 29 8.67 1.31 -1.80
C LEU A 29 9.01 1.40 -0.30
N PRO A 30 10.28 1.26 0.08
CA PRO A 30 10.69 1.46 1.47
C PRO A 30 10.70 2.93 1.90
N ASP A 31 10.89 3.85 0.97
CA ASP A 31 11.02 5.30 1.20
C ASP A 31 10.79 6.12 -0.08
N ALA A 32 11.02 7.45 0.01
CA ALA A 32 10.91 8.41 -1.10
C ALA A 32 12.26 8.73 -1.78
N GLN A 33 13.27 7.87 -1.64
CA GLN A 33 14.57 8.14 -2.26
C GLN A 33 14.51 8.02 -3.78
N GLU A 34 15.26 8.90 -4.45
CA GLU A 34 15.32 8.97 -5.91
C GLU A 34 15.53 7.61 -6.57
N TRP A 35 16.52 6.86 -6.12
CA TRP A 35 16.89 5.61 -6.76
C TRP A 35 15.83 4.52 -6.64
N HIS A 36 15.11 4.45 -5.50
CA HIS A 36 14.00 3.51 -5.32
C HIS A 36 12.85 3.83 -6.28
N ILE A 37 12.47 5.10 -6.37
CA ILE A 37 11.39 5.54 -7.25
C ILE A 37 11.80 5.39 -8.72
N GLN A 38 13.04 5.78 -9.06
CA GLN A 38 13.59 5.65 -10.41
C GLN A 38 13.56 4.19 -10.88
N HIS A 39 14.11 3.27 -10.09
CA HIS A 39 14.10 1.84 -10.45
C HIS A 39 12.69 1.28 -10.61
N ALA A 40 11.80 1.58 -9.65
CA ALA A 40 10.41 1.12 -9.70
C ALA A 40 9.71 1.57 -10.99
N THR A 41 9.90 2.83 -11.36
CA THR A 41 9.24 3.40 -12.53
C THR A 41 9.92 2.99 -13.84
N ASP A 42 11.24 2.75 -13.85
CA ASP A 42 11.98 2.30 -15.05
C ASP A 42 11.65 0.86 -15.43
N ILE A 43 11.39 -0.01 -14.46
CA ILE A 43 10.89 -1.37 -14.71
C ILE A 43 9.40 -1.41 -15.09
N GLY A 44 8.71 -0.26 -15.17
CA GLY A 44 7.37 -0.14 -15.72
C GLY A 44 6.23 0.02 -14.71
N ALA A 45 6.50 0.26 -13.41
CA ALA A 45 5.43 0.63 -12.48
C ALA A 45 4.78 1.95 -12.91
N LEU A 46 3.45 1.98 -12.90
CA LEU A 46 2.63 3.17 -13.13
C LEU A 46 2.07 3.74 -11.82
N GLY A 47 2.53 3.25 -10.69
CA GLY A 47 2.23 3.83 -9.40
C GLY A 47 3.25 3.45 -8.35
N VAL A 48 3.47 4.37 -7.41
CA VAL A 48 4.33 4.17 -6.25
C VAL A 48 3.56 4.47 -4.97
N VAL A 49 3.75 3.62 -3.95
CA VAL A 49 3.20 3.84 -2.62
C VAL A 49 4.37 4.12 -1.68
N ILE A 50 4.39 5.31 -1.11
CA ILE A 50 5.46 5.79 -0.24
C ILE A 50 4.98 5.75 1.22
N PRO A 51 5.59 4.91 2.07
CA PRO A 51 5.21 4.77 3.46
C PRO A 51 5.82 5.86 4.35
N THR A 52 5.28 6.00 5.54
CA THR A 52 5.83 6.81 6.65
C THR A 52 6.17 8.25 6.22
N VAL A 53 5.24 8.90 5.53
CA VAL A 53 5.43 10.29 5.10
C VAL A 53 4.95 11.22 6.20
N ASP A 54 5.89 11.88 6.86
CA ASP A 54 5.69 12.72 8.03
C ASP A 54 5.65 14.20 7.72
N ASP A 55 6.21 14.60 6.58
CA ASP A 55 6.37 16.01 6.20
C ASP A 55 6.17 16.25 4.69
N VAL A 56 6.04 17.53 4.36
CA VAL A 56 5.84 18.03 3.01
C VAL A 56 7.04 17.76 2.11
N ASP A 57 8.25 17.78 2.64
CA ASP A 57 9.46 17.63 1.83
C ASP A 57 9.58 16.19 1.34
N ARG A 58 9.23 15.22 2.19
CA ARG A 58 9.17 13.81 1.78
C ARG A 58 8.10 13.56 0.72
N ALA A 59 6.94 14.21 0.84
CA ALA A 59 5.89 14.14 -0.18
C ALA A 59 6.34 14.79 -1.50
N ARG A 60 7.06 15.92 -1.44
CA ARG A 60 7.66 16.57 -2.62
C ARG A 60 8.70 15.70 -3.30
N GLU A 61 9.58 15.04 -2.55
CA GLU A 61 10.55 14.10 -3.10
C GLU A 61 9.85 12.94 -3.81
N ALA A 62 8.78 12.38 -3.22
CA ALA A 62 8.00 11.33 -3.86
C ALA A 62 7.44 11.77 -5.22
N ALA A 63 6.75 12.91 -5.26
CA ALA A 63 6.16 13.45 -6.49
C ALA A 63 7.23 13.82 -7.53
N LYS A 64 8.32 14.45 -7.09
CA LYS A 64 9.44 14.93 -7.92
C LYS A 64 10.12 13.79 -8.68
N TRP A 65 10.38 12.67 -8.01
CA TRP A 65 11.10 11.55 -8.62
C TRP A 65 10.21 10.61 -9.43
N ALA A 66 8.89 10.64 -9.19
CA ALA A 66 7.93 9.86 -9.97
C ALA A 66 7.64 10.45 -11.35
N HIS A 67 7.76 11.77 -11.51
CA HIS A 67 7.37 12.48 -12.73
C HIS A 67 8.56 13.02 -13.53
N TYR A 68 8.45 12.97 -14.86
CA TYR A 68 9.38 13.66 -15.76
C TYR A 68 9.17 15.17 -15.74
N PRO A 69 10.18 15.97 -16.12
CA PRO A 69 10.00 17.40 -16.32
C PRO A 69 8.87 17.71 -17.34
N PRO A 70 8.10 18.80 -17.15
CA PRO A 70 8.28 19.84 -16.13
C PRO A 70 7.60 19.51 -14.76
N ALA A 71 6.81 18.45 -14.68
CA ALA A 71 6.06 18.09 -13.46
C ALA A 71 6.96 17.61 -12.32
N GLY A 72 8.10 17.00 -12.63
CA GLY A 72 9.06 16.49 -11.69
C GLY A 72 10.48 16.53 -12.20
N ARG A 73 11.33 15.62 -11.70
CA ARG A 73 12.76 15.54 -12.07
C ARG A 73 13.20 14.11 -12.35
N ARG A 74 12.29 13.20 -12.64
CA ARG A 74 12.64 11.84 -13.02
C ARG A 74 13.63 11.86 -14.19
N SER A 75 14.74 11.12 -14.06
CA SER A 75 15.72 10.97 -15.14
C SER A 75 15.11 10.17 -16.30
N ALA A 76 15.46 10.54 -17.51
CA ALA A 76 15.06 9.82 -18.72
C ALA A 76 15.93 8.58 -18.87
N GLY A 77 15.58 7.52 -18.20
CA GLY A 77 16.19 6.20 -18.36
C GLY A 77 15.93 5.59 -19.75
N ALA A 78 16.53 4.45 -20.00
CA ALA A 78 16.29 3.69 -21.22
C ALA A 78 14.80 3.34 -21.33
N GLY A 79 14.27 3.28 -22.54
CA GLY A 79 12.87 3.12 -22.84
C GLY A 79 12.22 1.77 -22.43
N GLN A 80 12.69 1.14 -21.34
CA GLN A 80 12.21 -0.14 -20.83
C GLN A 80 10.73 -0.07 -20.47
N ALA A 81 10.35 0.91 -19.65
CA ALA A 81 8.95 1.14 -19.31
C ALA A 81 8.11 1.49 -20.55
N ALA A 82 8.67 2.27 -21.50
CA ALA A 82 8.02 2.58 -22.76
C ALA A 82 7.77 1.32 -23.59
N GLY A 83 8.73 0.40 -23.65
CA GLY A 83 8.60 -0.88 -24.34
C GLY A 83 7.53 -1.78 -23.73
N ILE A 84 7.46 -1.86 -22.39
CA ILE A 84 6.45 -2.64 -21.67
C ILE A 84 5.03 -2.14 -22.00
N TRP A 85 4.84 -0.82 -22.02
CA TRP A 85 3.53 -0.19 -22.23
C TRP A 85 3.22 0.13 -23.68
N GLY A 86 4.13 -0.17 -24.62
CA GLY A 86 3.96 0.15 -26.04
C GLY A 86 3.87 1.65 -26.33
N VAL A 87 4.42 2.48 -25.46
CA VAL A 87 4.37 3.95 -25.56
C VAL A 87 5.69 4.43 -26.15
N ASN A 88 5.73 4.65 -27.46
CA ASN A 88 6.92 5.08 -28.17
C ASN A 88 6.71 6.50 -28.75
N GLY A 89 7.80 7.26 -28.86
CA GLY A 89 7.81 8.51 -29.60
C GLY A 89 7.88 9.76 -28.73
N VAL A 90 7.55 10.90 -29.34
CA VAL A 90 7.80 12.25 -28.78
C VAL A 90 7.03 12.51 -27.48
N ASN A 91 5.87 11.89 -27.30
CA ASN A 91 4.99 12.13 -26.17
C ASN A 91 5.14 11.11 -25.03
N TYR A 92 6.11 10.20 -25.11
CA TYR A 92 6.31 9.14 -24.10
C TYR A 92 6.31 9.68 -22.66
N ARG A 93 7.10 10.72 -22.38
CA ARG A 93 7.23 11.27 -21.03
C ARG A 93 5.93 11.87 -20.52
N GLN A 94 5.21 12.57 -21.38
CA GLN A 94 3.89 13.14 -21.03
C GLN A 94 2.89 12.02 -20.75
N THR A 95 2.83 11.02 -21.62
CA THR A 95 1.94 9.87 -21.43
C THR A 95 2.22 9.16 -20.11
N ILE A 96 3.49 8.97 -19.74
CA ILE A 96 3.84 8.36 -18.44
C ILE A 96 3.43 9.27 -17.29
N ASN A 97 3.70 10.57 -17.37
CA ASN A 97 3.27 11.53 -16.32
C ASN A 97 1.77 11.50 -16.11
N ASP A 98 0.98 11.46 -17.20
CA ASP A 98 -0.48 11.47 -17.15
C ASP A 98 -1.08 10.18 -16.56
N ASN A 99 -0.29 9.10 -16.51
CA ASN A 99 -0.69 7.80 -16.00
C ASN A 99 0.07 7.37 -14.73
N MET A 100 0.93 8.21 -14.18
CA MET A 100 1.67 7.94 -12.95
C MET A 100 0.81 8.26 -11.73
N LEU A 101 0.71 7.33 -10.79
CA LEU A 101 -0.02 7.49 -9.54
C LEU A 101 0.95 7.54 -8.36
N VAL A 102 0.94 8.65 -7.62
CA VAL A 102 1.73 8.81 -6.39
C VAL A 102 0.82 8.71 -5.18
N VAL A 103 0.99 7.64 -4.42
CA VAL A 103 0.23 7.32 -3.22
C VAL A 103 1.09 7.56 -1.99
N ILE A 104 0.64 8.42 -1.11
CA ILE A 104 1.30 8.73 0.16
C ILE A 104 0.60 7.98 1.29
N MET A 105 1.37 7.30 2.14
CA MET A 105 0.84 6.65 3.33
C MET A 105 1.18 7.46 4.57
N ILE A 106 0.14 7.94 5.26
CA ILE A 106 0.24 8.61 6.56
C ILE A 106 -0.05 7.56 7.64
N GLU A 107 0.92 7.38 8.53
CA GLU A 107 0.88 6.32 9.53
C GLU A 107 1.57 6.68 10.85
N THR A 108 1.83 7.98 11.07
CA THR A 108 2.40 8.52 12.31
C THR A 108 1.63 9.74 12.80
N PRO A 109 1.67 10.07 14.10
CA PRO A 109 1.08 11.31 14.62
C PRO A 109 1.63 12.58 13.96
N THR A 110 2.92 12.60 13.59
CA THR A 110 3.56 13.71 12.85
C THR A 110 2.94 13.86 11.46
N GLY A 111 2.81 12.77 10.72
CA GLY A 111 2.14 12.78 9.42
C GLY A 111 0.68 13.21 9.51
N VAL A 112 -0.04 12.80 10.56
CA VAL A 112 -1.42 13.26 10.83
C VAL A 112 -1.47 14.79 11.03
N ALA A 113 -0.53 15.35 11.81
CA ALA A 113 -0.46 16.81 12.02
C ALA A 113 -0.31 17.56 10.70
N ASN A 114 0.48 17.04 9.77
CA ASN A 114 0.84 17.63 8.49
C ASN A 114 -0.03 17.16 7.30
N ALA A 115 -1.12 16.41 7.55
CA ALA A 115 -1.88 15.71 6.51
C ALA A 115 -2.35 16.61 5.37
N PHE A 116 -2.86 17.81 5.67
CA PHE A 116 -3.29 18.76 4.66
C PHE A 116 -2.14 19.24 3.76
N ASP A 117 -1.02 19.62 4.36
CA ASP A 117 0.12 20.15 3.62
C ASP A 117 0.77 19.05 2.76
N ILE A 118 0.86 17.83 3.30
CA ILE A 118 1.31 16.63 2.56
C ILE A 118 0.39 16.36 1.36
N ALA A 119 -0.93 16.30 1.60
CA ALA A 119 -1.90 16.06 0.54
C ALA A 119 -1.90 17.16 -0.52
N SER A 120 -1.63 18.42 -0.14
CA SER A 120 -1.62 19.57 -1.05
C SER A 120 -0.42 19.61 -1.99
N VAL A 121 0.57 18.74 -1.83
CA VAL A 121 1.74 18.70 -2.71
C VAL A 121 1.33 18.39 -4.14
N PRO A 122 1.72 19.22 -5.14
CA PRO A 122 1.51 18.91 -6.55
C PRO A 122 2.19 17.59 -6.95
N GLY A 123 1.47 16.73 -7.65
CA GLY A 123 1.95 15.40 -8.05
C GLY A 123 1.73 14.30 -7.00
N VAL A 124 1.15 14.61 -5.85
CA VAL A 124 0.50 13.62 -4.98
C VAL A 124 -0.93 13.42 -5.46
N ASP A 125 -1.38 12.19 -5.59
CA ASP A 125 -2.73 11.85 -6.11
C ASP A 125 -3.63 11.28 -5.03
N VAL A 126 -3.08 10.39 -4.21
CA VAL A 126 -3.80 9.60 -3.21
C VAL A 126 -3.11 9.70 -1.86
N VAL A 127 -3.90 9.85 -0.81
CA VAL A 127 -3.42 9.66 0.57
C VAL A 127 -4.15 8.47 1.19
N ILE A 128 -3.38 7.54 1.75
CA ILE A 128 -3.89 6.37 2.46
C ILE A 128 -3.42 6.34 3.91
N ILE A 129 -4.14 5.60 4.73
CA ILE A 129 -3.81 5.40 6.13
C ILE A 129 -3.09 4.06 6.30
N GLY A 130 -1.92 4.04 6.95
CA GLY A 130 -1.26 2.83 7.43
C GLY A 130 -1.74 2.49 8.83
N ASN A 131 -2.83 1.75 8.93
CA ASN A 131 -3.60 1.57 10.16
C ASN A 131 -2.82 0.95 11.32
N ASN A 132 -2.02 -0.08 11.03
CA ASN A 132 -1.25 -0.79 12.05
C ASN A 132 -0.15 0.09 12.61
N ASP A 133 0.57 0.78 11.73
CA ASP A 133 1.67 1.66 12.12
C ASP A 133 1.14 2.91 12.80
N LEU A 134 0.04 3.51 12.35
CA LEU A 134 -0.59 4.63 13.03
C LEU A 134 -1.02 4.25 14.45
N SER A 135 -1.59 3.06 14.65
CA SER A 135 -1.93 2.55 15.99
C SER A 135 -0.68 2.34 16.85
N SER A 136 0.36 1.74 16.28
CA SER A 136 1.62 1.46 16.96
C SER A 136 2.35 2.75 17.37
N PHE A 137 2.53 3.68 16.44
CA PHE A 137 3.27 4.92 16.69
C PHE A 137 2.52 5.92 17.56
N SER A 138 1.19 5.92 17.53
CA SER A 138 0.38 6.75 18.42
C SER A 138 0.20 6.15 19.82
N GLY A 139 0.36 4.83 19.97
CA GLY A 139 0.05 4.09 21.18
C GLY A 139 -1.45 3.94 21.44
N PHE A 140 -2.31 4.25 20.47
CA PHE A 140 -3.74 4.13 20.58
C PHE A 140 -4.28 2.92 19.82
N ALA A 141 -5.15 2.16 20.46
CA ALA A 141 -5.87 1.08 19.78
C ALA A 141 -6.77 1.66 18.68
N GLN A 142 -7.01 0.91 17.62
CA GLN A 142 -7.78 1.40 16.47
C GLN A 142 -9.26 1.73 16.81
N ASN A 143 -9.80 1.20 17.91
CA ASN A 143 -11.13 1.53 18.43
C ASN A 143 -11.12 2.68 19.47
N ASP A 144 -9.98 3.29 19.77
CA ASP A 144 -9.85 4.45 20.63
C ASP A 144 -10.33 5.73 19.91
N ASP A 145 -11.10 6.57 20.59
CA ASP A 145 -11.61 7.81 20.00
C ASP A 145 -10.50 8.73 19.49
N ARG A 146 -9.34 8.75 20.16
CA ARG A 146 -8.18 9.54 19.73
C ARG A 146 -7.60 9.03 18.42
N TYR A 147 -7.58 7.71 18.23
CA TYR A 147 -7.20 7.11 16.95
C TYR A 147 -8.21 7.48 15.86
N GLN A 148 -9.50 7.39 16.14
CA GLN A 148 -10.57 7.76 15.20
C GLN A 148 -10.52 9.24 14.81
N MET A 149 -10.17 10.12 15.74
CA MET A 149 -9.94 11.54 15.44
C MET A 149 -8.76 11.74 14.47
N MET A 150 -7.66 11.01 14.62
CA MET A 150 -6.53 11.06 13.68
C MET A 150 -6.93 10.58 12.28
N VAL A 151 -7.65 9.47 12.19
CA VAL A 151 -8.14 8.94 10.92
C VAL A 151 -9.08 9.94 10.24
N THR A 152 -10.02 10.52 10.98
CA THR A 152 -10.93 11.55 10.48
C THR A 152 -10.17 12.78 9.98
N LYS A 153 -9.14 13.22 10.71
CA LYS A 153 -8.30 14.33 10.27
C LYS A 153 -7.60 14.04 8.95
N ILE A 154 -6.99 12.86 8.78
CA ILE A 154 -6.35 12.50 7.51
C ILE A 154 -7.37 12.51 6.38
N HIS A 155 -8.56 11.93 6.60
CA HIS A 155 -9.65 11.90 5.63
C HIS A 155 -10.06 13.33 5.21
N ASP A 156 -10.44 14.17 6.17
CA ASP A 156 -10.96 15.51 5.92
C ASP A 156 -9.90 16.41 5.23
N ASP A 157 -8.65 16.32 5.69
CA ASP A 157 -7.52 17.07 5.11
C ASP A 157 -7.22 16.62 3.68
N THR A 158 -7.31 15.32 3.39
CA THR A 158 -7.11 14.78 2.05
C THR A 158 -8.19 15.29 1.09
N LEU A 159 -9.46 15.20 1.49
CA LEU A 159 -10.57 15.69 0.66
C LEU A 159 -10.52 17.21 0.48
N ARG A 160 -10.17 17.96 1.53
CA ARG A 160 -9.99 19.42 1.47
C ARG A 160 -8.88 19.82 0.51
N ALA A 161 -7.80 19.03 0.41
CA ALA A 161 -6.74 19.23 -0.56
C ALA A 161 -7.13 18.81 -2.00
N GLY A 162 -8.36 18.31 -2.21
CA GLY A 162 -8.85 17.85 -3.49
C GLY A 162 -8.22 16.54 -3.97
N LYS A 163 -7.71 15.73 -3.04
CA LYS A 163 -7.03 14.47 -3.34
C LYS A 163 -7.92 13.27 -3.06
N ILE A 164 -7.51 12.13 -3.62
CA ILE A 164 -8.20 10.86 -3.40
C ILE A 164 -7.84 10.32 -2.03
N PHE A 165 -8.86 10.05 -1.23
CA PHE A 165 -8.69 9.33 0.03
C PHE A 165 -8.72 7.83 -0.20
N GLY A 166 -7.88 7.10 0.54
CA GLY A 166 -7.82 5.65 0.50
C GLY A 166 -7.45 5.03 1.83
N GLN A 167 -7.46 3.71 1.87
CA GLN A 167 -7.15 2.91 3.05
C GLN A 167 -6.19 1.79 2.67
N ALA A 168 -5.30 1.40 3.60
CA ALA A 168 -4.47 0.22 3.38
C ALA A 168 -5.35 -1.05 3.38
N ASN A 169 -6.33 -1.12 4.28
CA ASN A 169 -7.32 -2.19 4.35
C ASN A 169 -8.72 -1.58 4.51
N ALA A 170 -9.76 -2.26 4.06
CA ALA A 170 -11.13 -1.86 4.33
C ALA A 170 -11.44 -2.10 5.84
N MET A 171 -11.44 -1.03 6.62
CA MET A 171 -11.59 -1.09 8.09
C MET A 171 -13.01 -0.85 8.58
N TYR A 172 -13.81 -0.18 7.78
CA TYR A 172 -15.14 0.28 8.18
C TYR A 172 -16.21 -0.39 7.33
N ALA A 173 -17.42 -0.48 7.88
CA ALA A 173 -18.58 -0.92 7.14
C ALA A 173 -18.76 -0.07 5.86
N LYS A 174 -19.36 -0.65 4.84
CA LYS A 174 -19.49 -0.03 3.51
C LYS A 174 -20.24 1.31 3.55
N ASP A 175 -21.18 1.47 4.47
CA ASP A 175 -21.99 2.66 4.67
C ASP A 175 -21.33 3.74 5.56
N HIS A 176 -20.20 3.42 6.18
CA HIS A 176 -19.44 4.37 6.98
C HIS A 176 -18.88 5.51 6.10
N PRO A 177 -18.92 6.79 6.53
CA PRO A 177 -18.43 7.92 5.71
C PRO A 177 -17.03 7.71 5.14
N LEU A 178 -16.07 7.27 5.97
CA LEU A 178 -14.70 7.01 5.54
C LEU A 178 -14.59 5.92 4.46
N SER A 179 -15.50 4.96 4.43
CA SER A 179 -15.55 3.93 3.37
C SER A 179 -16.20 4.43 2.09
N LYS A 180 -17.22 5.28 2.20
CA LYS A 180 -17.89 5.87 1.02
C LYS A 180 -16.97 6.77 0.22
N ASP A 181 -16.10 7.52 0.90
CA ASP A 181 -15.18 8.46 0.27
C ASP A 181 -13.87 7.80 -0.17
N ALA A 182 -13.56 6.60 0.36
CA ALA A 182 -12.35 5.87 -0.05
C ALA A 182 -12.48 5.37 -1.49
N LYS A 183 -11.54 5.77 -2.34
CA LYS A 183 -11.45 5.39 -3.76
C LYS A 183 -10.25 4.49 -4.05
N PHE A 184 -9.36 4.31 -3.09
CA PHE A 184 -8.16 3.50 -3.21
C PHE A 184 -8.03 2.55 -2.00
N PHE A 185 -7.72 1.27 -2.28
CA PHE A 185 -7.45 0.25 -1.27
C PHE A 185 -6.18 -0.51 -1.67
N GLN A 186 -5.20 -0.53 -0.79
CA GLN A 186 -3.99 -1.30 -1.01
C GLN A 186 -4.26 -2.81 -0.89
N ASN A 187 -5.08 -3.21 0.09
CA ASN A 187 -5.48 -4.59 0.33
C ASN A 187 -6.98 -4.66 0.62
N GLY A 188 -7.63 -5.66 0.09
CA GLY A 188 -9.03 -5.94 0.40
C GLY A 188 -10.03 -5.50 -0.66
N PRO A 189 -11.32 -5.76 -0.43
CA PRO A 189 -12.37 -5.45 -1.36
C PRO A 189 -12.56 -3.93 -1.49
N SER A 190 -12.75 -3.47 -2.71
CA SER A 190 -13.20 -2.11 -2.98
C SER A 190 -14.64 -1.92 -2.49
N ASN A 191 -15.08 -0.65 -2.35
CA ASN A 191 -16.48 -0.31 -2.05
C ASN A 191 -17.46 -0.77 -3.14
N ASP A 192 -16.97 -1.17 -4.31
CA ASP A 192 -17.76 -1.64 -5.45
C ASP A 192 -18.18 -3.10 -5.34
N GLY A 193 -17.91 -3.73 -4.20
CA GLY A 193 -18.25 -5.14 -3.97
C GLY A 193 -17.28 -6.13 -4.62
N TRP A 194 -16.10 -5.66 -5.04
CA TRP A 194 -15.04 -6.57 -5.50
C TRP A 194 -14.69 -7.55 -4.37
N GLN A 195 -14.80 -8.84 -4.68
CA GLN A 195 -14.36 -9.90 -3.79
C GLN A 195 -13.10 -10.53 -4.37
N GLN A 196 -12.13 -10.81 -3.52
CA GLN A 196 -10.98 -11.59 -3.96
C GLN A 196 -11.49 -12.90 -4.59
N PRO A 197 -10.99 -13.29 -5.78
CA PRO A 197 -11.29 -14.60 -6.33
C PRO A 197 -10.97 -15.67 -5.30
N ALA A 198 -11.92 -16.54 -5.02
CA ALA A 198 -11.71 -17.69 -4.14
C ALA A 198 -10.50 -18.49 -4.64
N GLY A 199 -9.42 -18.54 -3.83
CA GLY A 199 -8.21 -19.31 -4.16
C GLY A 199 -6.88 -18.57 -4.16
N ARG A 200 -6.85 -17.24 -4.01
CA ARG A 200 -5.60 -16.53 -3.68
C ARG A 200 -5.58 -16.15 -2.20
N GLY A 201 -5.67 -17.18 -1.35
CA GLY A 201 -5.36 -17.04 0.06
C GLY A 201 -3.90 -16.62 0.22
N GLY A 202 -3.65 -15.60 1.04
CA GLY A 202 -2.30 -15.24 1.44
C GLY A 202 -1.54 -16.48 1.91
N ARG A 203 -0.24 -16.49 1.74
CA ARG A 203 0.64 -17.56 2.22
C ARG A 203 0.35 -17.79 3.71
N GLY A 204 -0.31 -18.90 4.04
CA GLY A 204 -0.51 -19.31 5.43
C GLY A 204 -1.82 -20.04 5.77
N ALA A 205 -2.81 -20.05 4.92
CA ALA A 205 -3.98 -20.88 5.18
C ALA A 205 -3.68 -22.34 4.80
N ASN A 206 -3.37 -23.17 5.78
CA ASN A 206 -3.36 -24.63 5.60
C ASN A 206 -4.81 -25.09 5.37
N PRO A 207 -5.17 -25.61 4.18
CA PRO A 207 -6.54 -26.04 3.91
C PRO A 207 -6.98 -27.23 4.77
N ASN A 208 -6.06 -27.83 5.54
CA ASN A 208 -6.32 -28.95 6.46
C ASN A 208 -6.19 -28.53 7.94
N ALA A 209 -6.15 -27.23 8.25
CA ALA A 209 -6.18 -26.81 9.64
C ALA A 209 -7.60 -26.96 10.20
N PRO A 210 -7.77 -27.60 11.38
CA PRO A 210 -9.06 -27.69 12.02
C PRO A 210 -9.58 -26.30 12.38
N PRO A 211 -10.90 -26.08 12.38
CA PRO A 211 -11.49 -24.80 12.76
C PRO A 211 -11.09 -24.42 14.20
N PRO A 212 -10.82 -23.14 14.47
CA PRO A 212 -10.50 -22.70 15.82
C PRO A 212 -11.72 -22.90 16.73
N GLY A 213 -11.64 -23.82 17.69
CA GLY A 213 -12.67 -23.95 18.71
C GLY A 213 -13.02 -25.36 19.20
N GLU A 214 -12.43 -26.42 18.69
CA GLU A 214 -12.63 -27.76 19.28
C GLU A 214 -11.40 -28.17 20.12
N GLU A 215 -11.42 -27.83 21.41
CA GLU A 215 -10.56 -28.50 22.39
C GLU A 215 -11.01 -29.96 22.50
N GLU A 216 -10.22 -30.90 22.03
CA GLU A 216 -10.38 -32.32 22.30
C GLU A 216 -10.28 -32.58 23.81
N THR A 217 -11.42 -32.79 24.45
CA THR A 217 -11.47 -33.47 25.76
C THR A 217 -11.18 -34.95 25.55
N GLY A 218 -9.88 -35.29 25.57
CA GLY A 218 -9.45 -36.68 25.56
C GLY A 218 -9.75 -37.39 26.88
N PRO A 219 -10.25 -38.65 26.87
CA PRO A 219 -10.55 -39.42 28.08
C PRO A 219 -9.29 -39.88 28.81
N GLY A 220 -9.31 -39.76 30.10
CA GLY A 220 -8.25 -40.08 31.04
C GLY A 220 -7.56 -41.44 30.82
N GLY A 221 -6.29 -41.42 30.62
CA GLY A 221 -5.43 -42.59 30.57
C GLY A 221 -4.84 -42.94 31.94
N ARG A 222 -5.19 -44.09 32.41
CA ARG A 222 -4.76 -44.75 33.68
C ARG A 222 -3.26 -44.88 33.76
N GLY A 223 -2.75 -44.59 34.96
CA GLY A 223 -1.37 -44.89 35.34
C GLY A 223 -1.01 -46.38 35.30
N ARG A 224 0.21 -46.65 34.97
CA ARG A 224 0.91 -47.87 35.37
C ARG A 224 2.31 -47.51 35.80
N GLY A 225 2.51 -47.88 37.06
CA GLY A 225 3.78 -47.78 37.73
C GLY A 225 4.74 -48.89 37.38
N GLY A 226 6.00 -48.65 37.72
CA GLY A 226 6.75 -49.61 38.41
C GLY A 226 7.91 -50.28 37.68
N ARG A 227 9.09 -50.16 38.33
CA ARG A 227 10.27 -51.02 38.33
C ARG A 227 11.24 -50.84 37.15
N GLY A 228 12.53 -50.59 37.32
CA GLY A 228 13.48 -51.01 38.36
C GLY A 228 14.66 -51.62 37.69
N GLY A 229 15.84 -51.19 38.06
CA GLY A 229 16.99 -52.10 38.04
C GLY A 229 18.04 -51.95 36.94
N ARG A 230 19.09 -51.44 37.28
CA ARG A 230 20.52 -51.66 37.29
C ARG A 230 21.36 -50.64 36.60
#